data_39d2bf36073874b123195801ef8bf82f
#
_entry.id   39d2bf36073874b123195801ef8bf82f
#
_cell.length_a   1.000
_cell.length_b   1.000
_cell.length_c   1.000
_cell.angle_alpha   90.00
_cell.angle_beta   90.00
_cell.angle_gamma   90.00
#
_symmetry.space_group_name_H-M   'P 1'
#
loop_
_entity.id
_entity.type
_entity.pdbx_description
1 polymer ?
#
loop_
_entity_poly.entity_id
_entity_poly.type
_entity_poly.pdbx_seq_one_letter_code
_entity_poly.pdbx_strand_id
1 'polypeptide(L)'
;MIILDTDCLSLLERQTGTDYLILQAKLDEFPSDEITTTIITFEEQMRGWMSFLAKMRSIDEQVFAYETLKQFFDYFKTLTVIEFDKNAAEIYKNLKSQKIRIGTMDLKIA
;
A
#
# COMPACT_ATOMS: atom_id res chain seq x y z
N MET A 1 1.01 -3.49 -16.81
CA MET A 1 1.15 -3.67 -15.35
C MET A 1 0.73 -2.41 -14.64
N ILE A 2 -0.13 -2.56 -13.65
CA ILE A 2 -0.62 -1.45 -12.83
C ILE A 2 0.00 -1.58 -11.45
N ILE A 3 0.58 -0.50 -10.93
CA ILE A 3 1.18 -0.49 -9.60
C ILE A 3 0.32 0.40 -8.70
N LEU A 4 -0.20 -0.19 -7.62
CA LEU A 4 -0.99 0.54 -6.64
C LEU A 4 -0.05 1.13 -5.59
N ASP A 5 -0.17 2.45 -5.39
CA ASP A 5 0.56 3.13 -4.31
C ASP A 5 -0.25 3.11 -3.01
N THR A 6 0.30 3.72 -1.97
CA THR A 6 -0.32 3.76 -0.65
C THR A 6 -1.70 4.41 -0.68
N ASP A 7 -1.84 5.51 -1.41
CA ASP A 7 -3.10 6.25 -1.49
C ASP A 7 -4.19 5.42 -2.16
N CYS A 8 -3.85 4.75 -3.26
CA CYS A 8 -4.79 3.87 -3.96
C CYS A 8 -5.22 2.69 -3.09
N LEU A 9 -4.27 2.06 -2.37
CA LEU A 9 -4.60 0.97 -1.46
C LEU A 9 -5.49 1.41 -0.32
N SER A 10 -5.22 2.57 0.26
CA SER A 10 -6.04 3.13 1.33
C SER A 10 -7.47 3.37 0.85
N LEU A 11 -7.62 3.86 -0.38
CA LEU A 11 -8.92 4.09 -0.97
C LEU A 11 -9.69 2.78 -1.18
N LEU A 12 -9.01 1.75 -1.68
CA LEU A 12 -9.63 0.43 -1.88
C LEU A 12 -10.03 -0.23 -0.57
N GLU A 13 -9.24 -0.04 0.49
CA GLU A 13 -9.53 -0.60 1.81
C GLU A 13 -10.78 0.02 2.44
N ARG A 14 -11.03 1.31 2.20
CA ARG A 14 -12.20 2.01 2.75
C ARG A 14 -13.50 1.52 2.15
N GLN A 15 -13.48 1.12 0.89
CA GLN A 15 -14.63 0.60 0.15
C GLN A 15 -15.85 1.55 0.16
N THR A 16 -15.61 2.85 0.24
CA THR A 16 -16.66 3.86 0.27
C THR A 16 -16.26 5.10 -0.54
N GLY A 17 -17.26 5.81 -1.04
CA GLY A 17 -17.06 7.08 -1.71
C GLY A 17 -16.96 6.99 -3.22
N THR A 18 -17.09 8.14 -3.87
CA THR A 18 -17.05 8.25 -5.34
C THR A 18 -15.70 7.86 -5.91
N ASP A 19 -14.61 8.28 -5.24
CA ASP A 19 -13.25 7.98 -5.69
C ASP A 19 -12.97 6.48 -5.67
N TYR A 20 -13.49 5.78 -4.65
CA TYR A 20 -13.38 4.32 -4.59
C TYR A 20 -14.08 3.67 -5.79
N LEU A 21 -15.29 4.12 -6.10
CA LEU A 21 -16.07 3.57 -7.22
C LEU A 21 -15.36 3.80 -8.57
N ILE A 22 -14.79 4.97 -8.75
CA ILE A 22 -14.04 5.30 -9.97
C ILE A 22 -12.80 4.41 -10.10
N LEU A 23 -12.04 4.26 -9.03
CA LEU A 23 -10.84 3.45 -9.02
C LEU A 23 -11.18 1.98 -9.26
N GLN A 24 -12.19 1.45 -8.59
CA GLN A 24 -12.60 0.07 -8.75
C GLN A 24 -13.04 -0.22 -10.19
N ALA A 25 -13.80 0.70 -10.79
CA ALA A 25 -14.23 0.56 -12.17
C ALA A 25 -13.05 0.50 -13.14
N LYS A 26 -12.02 1.33 -12.91
CA LYS A 26 -10.82 1.30 -13.73
C LYS A 26 -10.03 0.00 -13.57
N LEU A 27 -9.92 -0.49 -12.34
CA LEU A 27 -9.19 -1.73 -12.08
C LEU A 27 -9.91 -2.94 -12.68
N ASP A 28 -11.23 -2.92 -12.72
CA ASP A 28 -12.02 -4.00 -13.31
C ASP A 28 -11.79 -4.17 -14.81
N GLU A 29 -11.24 -3.15 -15.49
CA GLU A 29 -10.90 -3.21 -16.90
C GLU A 29 -9.64 -4.03 -17.18
N PHE A 30 -8.88 -4.40 -16.13
CA PHE A 30 -7.60 -5.10 -16.26
C PHE A 30 -7.66 -6.47 -15.63
N PRO A 31 -6.91 -7.46 -16.17
CA PRO A 31 -6.77 -8.75 -15.50
C PRO A 31 -6.17 -8.58 -14.11
N SER A 32 -6.62 -9.38 -13.15
CA SER A 32 -6.16 -9.27 -11.77
C SER A 32 -4.65 -9.51 -11.61
N ASP A 33 -4.04 -10.29 -12.50
CA ASP A 33 -2.59 -10.55 -12.47
C ASP A 33 -1.75 -9.36 -12.95
N GLU A 34 -2.37 -8.35 -13.54
CA GLU A 34 -1.69 -7.12 -13.92
C GLU A 34 -1.70 -6.07 -12.82
N ILE A 35 -2.48 -6.28 -11.75
CA ILE A 35 -2.57 -5.35 -10.63
C ILE A 35 -1.54 -5.74 -9.58
N THR A 36 -0.59 -4.84 -9.31
CA THR A 36 0.54 -5.11 -8.42
C THR A 36 0.70 -3.98 -7.40
N THR A 37 1.51 -4.23 -6.40
CA THR A 37 1.97 -3.21 -5.47
C THR A 37 3.42 -3.49 -5.12
N THR A 38 4.02 -2.72 -4.21
CA THR A 38 5.42 -2.89 -3.84
C THR A 38 5.54 -3.25 -2.37
N ILE A 39 6.67 -3.88 -2.01
CA ILE A 39 6.96 -4.18 -0.61
C ILE A 39 7.11 -2.89 0.21
N ILE A 40 7.52 -1.79 -0.41
CA ILE A 40 7.62 -0.49 0.25
C ILE A 40 6.24 0.02 0.62
N THR A 41 5.27 -0.11 -0.28
CA THR A 41 3.88 0.25 0.01
C THR A 41 3.31 -0.60 1.14
N PHE A 42 3.62 -1.90 1.15
CA PHE A 42 3.24 -2.78 2.27
C PHE A 42 3.80 -2.27 3.60
N GLU A 43 5.09 -1.89 3.62
CA GLU A 43 5.72 -1.34 4.83
C GLU A 43 4.99 -0.09 5.32
N GLU A 44 4.67 0.84 4.42
CA GLU A 44 3.95 2.05 4.79
C GLU A 44 2.59 1.73 5.39
N GLN A 45 1.85 0.81 4.77
CA GLN A 45 0.54 0.39 5.26
C GLN A 45 0.66 -0.26 6.64
N MET A 46 1.65 -1.11 6.84
CA MET A 46 1.87 -1.77 8.13
C MET A 46 2.21 -0.77 9.23
N ARG A 47 3.00 0.25 8.92
CA ARG A 47 3.29 1.32 9.90
C ARG A 47 2.02 2.03 10.33
N GLY A 48 1.14 2.32 9.38
CA GLY A 48 -0.16 2.93 9.68
C GLY A 48 -1.01 2.05 10.58
N TRP A 49 -1.09 0.76 10.29
CA TRP A 49 -1.85 -0.18 11.09
C TRP A 49 -1.26 -0.37 12.49
N MET A 50 0.07 -0.42 12.62
CA MET A 50 0.72 -0.52 13.92
C MET A 50 0.44 0.72 14.78
N SER A 51 0.49 1.91 14.18
CA SER A 51 0.14 3.15 14.88
C SER A 51 -1.32 3.15 15.31
N PHE A 52 -2.22 2.67 14.46
CA PHE A 52 -3.63 2.58 14.77
C PHE A 52 -3.88 1.65 15.96
N LEU A 53 -3.26 0.46 15.94
CA LEU A 53 -3.38 -0.50 17.03
C LEU A 53 -2.85 0.07 18.36
N ALA A 54 -1.75 0.82 18.31
CA ALA A 54 -1.14 1.41 19.51
C ALA A 54 -2.04 2.43 20.19
N LYS A 55 -3.01 3.00 19.47
CA LYS A 55 -3.95 3.97 20.02
C LYS A 55 -5.18 3.34 20.67
N MET A 56 -5.38 2.05 20.49
CA MET A 56 -6.54 1.35 21.02
C MET A 56 -6.42 1.19 22.55
N ARG A 57 -7.48 1.53 23.27
CA ARG A 57 -7.48 1.58 24.74
C ARG A 57 -8.27 0.46 25.40
N SER A 58 -9.18 -0.17 24.68
CA SER A 58 -10.01 -1.25 25.21
C SER A 58 -9.85 -2.51 24.40
N ILE A 59 -10.24 -3.63 25.00
CA ILE A 59 -10.22 -4.93 24.30
C ILE A 59 -11.17 -4.89 23.10
N ASP A 60 -12.34 -4.28 23.24
CA ASP A 60 -13.31 -4.20 22.15
C ASP A 60 -12.77 -3.40 20.97
N GLU A 61 -12.06 -2.29 21.22
CA GLU A 61 -11.40 -1.53 20.16
C GLU A 61 -10.30 -2.35 19.50
N GLN A 62 -9.54 -3.11 20.29
CA GLN A 62 -8.49 -3.97 19.76
C GLN A 62 -9.05 -5.08 18.88
N VAL A 63 -10.18 -5.68 19.25
CA VAL A 63 -10.84 -6.69 18.42
C VAL A 63 -11.16 -6.13 17.05
N PHE A 64 -11.79 -4.95 17.00
CA PHE A 64 -12.11 -4.27 15.75
C PHE A 64 -10.87 -3.99 14.92
N ALA A 65 -9.81 -3.48 15.57
CA ALA A 65 -8.57 -3.14 14.89
C ALA A 65 -7.89 -4.39 14.30
N TYR A 66 -7.87 -5.51 15.03
CA TYR A 66 -7.29 -6.76 14.55
C TYR A 66 -8.12 -7.36 13.42
N GLU A 67 -9.44 -7.26 13.48
CA GLU A 67 -10.31 -7.71 12.37
C GLU A 67 -10.02 -6.92 11.10
N THR A 68 -9.86 -5.61 11.23
CA THR A 68 -9.54 -4.73 10.09
C THR A 68 -8.14 -5.05 9.54
N LEU A 69 -7.17 -5.31 10.42
CA LEU A 69 -5.84 -5.71 10.01
C LEU A 69 -5.86 -7.04 9.24
N LYS A 70 -6.68 -7.99 9.69
CA LYS A 70 -6.82 -9.27 9.00
C LYS A 70 -7.42 -9.10 7.61
N GLN A 71 -8.41 -8.22 7.46
CA GLN A 71 -9.00 -7.89 6.16
C GLN A 71 -7.95 -7.29 5.22
N PHE A 72 -7.13 -6.37 5.74
CA PHE A 72 -6.02 -5.78 4.99
C PHE A 72 -5.04 -6.86 4.53
N PHE A 73 -4.66 -7.76 5.42
CA PHE A 73 -3.75 -8.86 5.08
C PHE A 73 -4.35 -9.76 4.00
N ASP A 74 -5.62 -10.13 4.14
CA ASP A 74 -6.30 -10.99 3.17
C ASP A 74 -6.38 -10.34 1.79
N TYR A 75 -6.62 -9.05 1.75
CA TYR A 75 -6.63 -8.31 0.50
C TYR A 75 -5.22 -8.24 -0.10
N PHE A 76 -4.23 -7.90 0.73
CA PHE A 76 -2.86 -7.67 0.25
C PHE A 76 -2.24 -8.94 -0.33
N LYS A 77 -2.53 -10.09 0.25
CA LYS A 77 -1.96 -11.36 -0.26
C LYS A 77 -2.54 -11.77 -1.61
N THR A 78 -3.63 -11.14 -2.07
CA THR A 78 -4.16 -11.37 -3.42
C THR A 78 -3.39 -10.60 -4.49
N LEU A 79 -2.54 -9.66 -4.10
CA LEU A 79 -1.79 -8.81 -5.00
C LEU A 79 -0.40 -9.40 -5.27
N THR A 80 0.13 -9.11 -6.44
CA THR A 80 1.54 -9.35 -6.71
C THR A 80 2.35 -8.24 -6.07
N VAL A 81 3.34 -8.60 -5.25
CA VAL A 81 4.15 -7.63 -4.49
C VAL A 81 5.54 -7.58 -5.09
N ILE A 82 5.95 -6.40 -5.58
CA ILE A 82 7.26 -6.19 -6.18
C ILE A 82 8.28 -5.94 -5.06
N GLU A 83 9.37 -6.69 -5.10
CA GLU A 83 10.44 -6.61 -4.09
C GLU A 83 11.28 -5.35 -4.26
N PHE A 84 11.87 -4.89 -3.15
CA PHE A 84 12.89 -3.85 -3.18
C PHE A 84 14.25 -4.54 -3.20
N ASP A 85 14.70 -4.93 -4.39
CA ASP A 85 15.93 -5.68 -4.59
C ASP A 85 17.15 -4.75 -4.81
N LYS A 86 18.28 -5.33 -5.15
CA LYS A 86 19.52 -4.57 -5.37
C LYS A 86 19.38 -3.57 -6.52
N ASN A 87 18.67 -3.95 -7.59
CA ASN A 87 18.44 -3.05 -8.72
C ASN A 87 17.62 -1.84 -8.31
N ALA A 88 16.56 -2.06 -7.55
CA ALA A 88 15.73 -0.98 -7.01
C ALA A 88 16.55 -0.08 -6.09
N ALA A 89 17.40 -0.66 -5.25
CA ALA A 89 18.27 0.09 -4.35
C ALA A 89 19.25 0.98 -5.13
N GLU A 90 19.81 0.48 -6.22
CA GLU A 90 20.71 1.27 -7.07
C GLU A 90 19.98 2.44 -7.73
N ILE A 91 18.79 2.18 -8.24
CA ILE A 91 17.95 3.24 -8.82
C ILE A 91 17.63 4.31 -7.77
N TYR A 92 17.26 3.88 -6.56
CA TYR A 92 16.97 4.79 -5.45
C TYR A 92 18.18 5.67 -5.11
N LYS A 93 19.39 5.07 -5.02
CA LYS A 93 20.63 5.80 -4.75
C LYS A 93 20.91 6.84 -5.83
N ASN A 94 20.72 6.47 -7.10
CA ASN A 94 20.93 7.38 -8.22
C ASN A 94 19.97 8.55 -8.19
N LEU A 95 18.70 8.29 -7.95
CA LEU A 95 17.68 9.34 -7.86
C LEU A 95 17.97 10.29 -6.70
N LYS A 96 18.38 9.74 -5.55
CA LYS A 96 18.74 10.55 -4.39
C LYS A 96 19.94 11.44 -4.66
N SER A 97 20.96 10.91 -5.36
CA SER A 97 22.17 11.66 -5.70
C SER A 97 21.87 12.80 -6.69
N GLN A 98 20.83 12.68 -7.49
CA GLN A 98 20.38 13.71 -8.42
C GLN A 98 19.54 14.79 -7.72
N LYS A 99 19.35 14.69 -6.40
CA LYS A 99 18.61 15.65 -5.57
C LYS A 99 17.16 15.85 -6.02
N ILE A 100 16.52 14.79 -6.47
CA ILE A 100 15.10 14.83 -6.81
C ILE A 100 14.31 15.03 -5.52
N ARG A 101 13.42 16.03 -5.51
CA ARG A 101 12.67 16.45 -4.31
C ARG A 101 11.36 15.71 -4.17
N ILE A 102 11.43 14.42 -3.88
CA ILE A 102 10.27 13.64 -3.47
C ILE A 102 10.60 12.93 -2.16
N GLY A 103 9.59 12.45 -1.46
CA GLY A 103 9.79 11.75 -0.20
C GLY A 103 10.63 10.49 -0.39
N THR A 104 11.40 10.12 0.64
CA THR A 104 12.29 8.95 0.58
C THR A 104 11.53 7.68 0.24
N MET A 105 10.35 7.49 0.80
CA MET A 105 9.52 6.31 0.50
C MET A 105 8.99 6.33 -0.92
N ASP A 106 8.63 7.52 -1.42
CA ASP A 106 8.15 7.67 -2.79
C ASP A 106 9.24 7.32 -3.81
N LEU A 107 10.49 7.68 -3.52
CA LEU A 107 11.62 7.28 -4.36
C LEU A 107 11.79 5.77 -4.42
N LYS A 108 11.58 5.07 -3.30
CA LYS A 108 11.69 3.61 -3.26
C LYS A 108 10.58 2.94 -4.05
N ILE A 109 9.40 3.56 -4.13
CA ILE A 109 8.26 3.04 -4.87
C ILE A 109 8.40 3.33 -6.37
N ALA A 110 8.91 4.49 -6.69
CA ALA A 110 9.15 4.87 -8.08
C ALA A 110 10.20 3.99 -8.74
#